data_e49ff799bb738ffaaa32f4cab2205392
#
_entry.id   e49ff799bb738ffaaa32f4cab2205392
#
_cell.length_a   1.000
_cell.length_b   1.000
_cell.length_c   1.000
_cell.angle_alpha   90.00
_cell.angle_beta   90.00
_cell.angle_gamma   90.00
#
_symmetry.space_group_name_H-M   'P 1'
#
loop_
_entity.id
_entity.type
_entity.pdbx_description
1 polymer ?
#
loop_
_entity_poly.entity_id
_entity_poly.type
_entity_poly.pdbx_seq_one_letter_code
_entity_poly.pdbx_strand_id
1 'polypeptide(L)'
;SNYFFGLDGGGTQSRLAVCDSTGKGVVEVYGGATNLYTGKPDQVSLNLKALFSQVEQYFPFAGGCIGSAGLGREREKVLFRDMLSSLLPSVPVYLCSDGEILLVGGLAGLEGYALISGTGSLALSRSSDGSLKRAGGYGYMLGDEGSAYWIAHQALRRSLRSLESRDLNTHMLPSLLEGCSLSKAEDLIAYVHHQATKADIAKLAPLVTVFAKEGDLLANDILLCAAKELVALVVSVQNPAITAKELVLAGGVLEKDPVVRPLFEEELKKVLPELRIIKARGTALDGACLLAITKFRLNQDSSLSMHRNSQM
;
A
#
# COMPACT_ATOMS: atom_id res chain seq x y z
N SER A 1 -14.07 -30.07 2.71
CA SER A 1 -12.89 -29.32 2.22
C SER A 1 -12.79 -28.01 3.01
N ASN A 2 -11.60 -27.72 3.53
CA ASN A 2 -11.38 -26.51 4.33
C ASN A 2 -10.92 -25.42 3.40
N TYR A 3 -11.84 -24.49 3.13
CA TYR A 3 -11.55 -23.30 2.34
C TYR A 3 -11.15 -22.13 3.23
N PHE A 4 -10.26 -21.30 2.72
CA PHE A 4 -9.83 -20.04 3.29
C PHE A 4 -10.18 -18.91 2.33
N PHE A 5 -10.29 -17.69 2.83
CA PHE A 5 -10.44 -16.53 1.97
C PHE A 5 -9.41 -15.45 2.26
N GLY A 6 -9.07 -14.70 1.22
CA GLY A 6 -8.33 -13.45 1.26
C GLY A 6 -9.15 -12.33 0.66
N LEU A 7 -9.13 -11.15 1.27
CA LEU A 7 -9.76 -9.96 0.74
C LEU A 7 -8.77 -8.79 0.71
N ASP A 8 -8.61 -8.21 -0.46
CA ASP A 8 -7.92 -6.95 -0.69
C ASP A 8 -8.95 -5.82 -0.83
N GLY A 9 -9.11 -5.04 0.25
CA GLY A 9 -10.13 -4.02 0.38
C GLY A 9 -9.64 -2.66 -0.13
N GLY A 10 -10.05 -2.28 -1.33
CA GLY A 10 -9.72 -1.01 -1.94
C GLY A 10 -10.73 0.12 -1.65
N GLY A 11 -10.34 1.34 -2.01
CA GLY A 11 -11.18 2.54 -1.88
C GLY A 11 -12.23 2.72 -2.97
N THR A 12 -12.10 2.01 -4.09
CA THR A 12 -13.06 2.02 -5.22
C THR A 12 -13.56 0.63 -5.54
N GLN A 13 -12.71 -0.37 -5.45
CA GLN A 13 -12.99 -1.76 -5.76
C GLN A 13 -12.31 -2.65 -4.73
N SER A 14 -12.92 -3.79 -4.43
CA SER A 14 -12.35 -4.84 -3.60
C SER A 14 -12.32 -6.17 -4.35
N ARG A 15 -11.36 -7.02 -3.98
CA ARG A 15 -11.17 -8.35 -4.55
C ARG A 15 -11.15 -9.38 -3.44
N LEU A 16 -11.90 -10.45 -3.63
CA LEU A 16 -11.97 -11.58 -2.70
C LEU A 16 -11.60 -12.86 -3.45
N ALA A 17 -10.64 -13.60 -2.89
CA ALA A 17 -10.26 -14.91 -3.39
C ALA A 17 -10.60 -15.99 -2.35
N VAL A 18 -11.06 -17.13 -2.84
CA VAL A 18 -11.16 -18.37 -2.07
C VAL A 18 -10.03 -19.29 -2.48
N CYS A 19 -9.36 -19.88 -1.52
CA CYS A 19 -8.31 -20.86 -1.74
C CYS A 19 -8.50 -22.10 -0.86
N ASP A 20 -7.92 -23.21 -1.28
CA ASP A 20 -7.88 -24.44 -0.47
C ASP A 20 -6.74 -24.39 0.57
N SER A 21 -6.62 -25.42 1.38
CA SER A 21 -5.59 -25.53 2.44
C SER A 21 -4.15 -25.60 1.90
N THR A 22 -3.96 -25.80 0.60
CA THR A 22 -2.63 -25.80 -0.05
C THR A 22 -2.24 -24.42 -0.56
N GLY A 23 -3.19 -23.46 -0.56
CA GLY A 23 -3.02 -22.13 -1.13
C GLY A 23 -3.41 -22.02 -2.61
N LYS A 24 -3.92 -23.11 -3.18
CA LYS A 24 -4.40 -23.08 -4.56
C LYS A 24 -5.71 -22.27 -4.65
N GLY A 25 -5.72 -21.28 -5.50
CA GLY A 25 -6.91 -20.46 -5.79
C GLY A 25 -8.03 -21.30 -6.39
N VAL A 26 -9.24 -21.08 -5.90
CA VAL A 26 -10.48 -21.73 -6.35
C VAL A 26 -11.33 -20.79 -7.15
N VAL A 27 -11.55 -19.56 -6.65
CA VAL A 27 -12.33 -18.52 -7.29
C VAL A 27 -11.86 -17.15 -6.83
N GLU A 28 -11.97 -16.17 -7.71
CA GLU A 28 -11.78 -14.75 -7.41
C GLU A 28 -13.00 -13.97 -7.84
N VAL A 29 -13.51 -13.10 -6.96
CA VAL A 29 -14.68 -12.26 -7.20
C VAL A 29 -14.38 -10.81 -6.86
N TYR A 30 -15.16 -9.91 -7.44
CA TYR A 30 -14.95 -8.47 -7.36
C TYR A 30 -16.21 -7.80 -6.80
N GLY A 31 -15.99 -6.71 -6.08
CA GLY A 31 -17.07 -5.91 -5.51
C GLY A 31 -16.69 -4.45 -5.28
N GLY A 32 -17.59 -3.70 -4.70
CA GLY A 32 -17.42 -2.30 -4.37
C GLY A 32 -16.38 -2.06 -3.27
N ALA A 33 -16.13 -0.80 -2.99
CA ALA A 33 -15.19 -0.37 -1.96
C ALA A 33 -15.52 -0.94 -0.58
N THR A 34 -14.50 -1.45 0.12
CA THR A 34 -14.60 -1.92 1.50
C THR A 34 -13.65 -1.18 2.45
N ASN A 35 -13.11 -0.06 2.02
CA ASN A 35 -12.25 0.81 2.83
C ASN A 35 -13.11 1.77 3.66
N LEU A 36 -13.03 1.68 4.99
CA LEU A 36 -13.75 2.55 5.93
C LEU A 36 -13.27 4.01 5.93
N TYR A 37 -12.07 4.29 5.39
CA TYR A 37 -11.57 5.66 5.27
C TYR A 37 -12.29 6.48 4.21
N THR A 38 -12.68 5.85 3.13
CA THR A 38 -13.29 6.50 1.97
C THR A 38 -14.78 6.21 1.85
N GLY A 39 -15.26 5.14 2.49
CA GLY A 39 -16.64 4.67 2.43
C GLY A 39 -17.43 4.93 3.72
N LYS A 40 -18.74 5.15 3.57
CA LYS A 40 -19.65 5.14 4.73
C LYS A 40 -19.78 3.70 5.25
N PRO A 41 -19.81 3.48 6.59
CA PRO A 41 -19.89 2.15 7.18
C PRO A 41 -21.00 1.27 6.61
N ASP A 42 -22.21 1.83 6.40
CA ASP A 42 -23.34 1.09 5.85
C ASP A 42 -23.08 0.59 4.42
N GLN A 43 -22.45 1.42 3.58
CA GLN A 43 -22.09 1.04 2.22
C GLN A 43 -20.99 -0.03 2.21
N VAL A 44 -20.01 0.06 3.08
CA VAL A 44 -18.95 -0.95 3.25
C VAL A 44 -19.57 -2.29 3.67
N SER A 45 -20.51 -2.28 4.61
CA SER A 45 -21.24 -3.47 5.05
C SER A 45 -22.01 -4.12 3.90
N LEU A 46 -22.73 -3.33 3.08
CA LEU A 46 -23.43 -3.82 1.90
C LEU A 46 -22.50 -4.43 0.86
N ASN A 47 -21.37 -3.77 0.61
CA ASN A 47 -20.35 -4.26 -0.33
C ASN A 47 -19.71 -5.56 0.14
N LEU A 48 -19.43 -5.72 1.43
CA LEU A 48 -18.93 -6.97 2.01
C LEU A 48 -19.97 -8.10 1.83
N LYS A 49 -21.23 -7.82 2.15
CA LYS A 49 -22.32 -8.79 1.95
C LYS A 49 -22.44 -9.23 0.50
N ALA A 50 -22.36 -8.30 -0.44
CA ALA A 50 -22.42 -8.59 -1.88
C ALA A 50 -21.20 -9.41 -2.37
N LEU A 51 -20.00 -9.18 -1.80
CA LEU A 51 -18.81 -9.98 -2.11
C LEU A 51 -18.97 -11.43 -1.61
N PHE A 52 -19.31 -11.62 -0.34
CA PHE A 52 -19.41 -12.95 0.26
C PHE A 52 -20.57 -13.76 -0.29
N SER A 53 -21.66 -13.12 -0.73
CA SER A 53 -22.78 -13.83 -1.40
C SER A 53 -22.36 -14.54 -2.70
N GLN A 54 -21.33 -14.06 -3.38
CA GLN A 54 -20.81 -14.68 -4.59
C GLN A 54 -20.03 -15.98 -4.34
N VAL A 55 -19.70 -16.27 -3.09
CA VAL A 55 -18.88 -17.44 -2.68
C VAL A 55 -19.52 -18.29 -1.59
N GLU A 56 -20.83 -18.18 -1.39
CA GLU A 56 -21.59 -18.91 -0.36
C GLU A 56 -21.41 -20.43 -0.42
N GLN A 57 -21.21 -20.98 -1.61
CA GLN A 57 -21.01 -22.43 -1.81
C GLN A 57 -19.75 -22.96 -1.14
N TYR A 58 -18.83 -22.10 -0.70
CA TYR A 58 -17.59 -22.47 -0.01
C TYR A 58 -17.69 -22.32 1.51
N PHE A 59 -18.83 -21.88 2.04
CA PHE A 59 -19.05 -21.77 3.47
C PHE A 59 -19.20 -23.13 4.16
N PRO A 60 -18.83 -23.25 5.44
CA PRO A 60 -18.09 -22.28 6.24
C PRO A 60 -16.60 -22.28 5.90
N PHE A 61 -15.99 -21.09 5.97
CA PHE A 61 -14.54 -20.97 5.82
C PHE A 61 -13.82 -21.41 7.09
N ALA A 62 -12.63 -22.02 6.92
CA ALA A 62 -11.74 -22.38 8.00
C ALA A 62 -11.03 -21.17 8.63
N GLY A 63 -10.93 -20.08 7.88
CA GLY A 63 -10.38 -18.81 8.30
C GLY A 63 -10.26 -17.84 7.14
N GLY A 64 -10.01 -16.58 7.44
CA GLY A 64 -9.85 -15.54 6.44
C GLY A 64 -8.86 -14.45 6.83
N CYS A 65 -8.44 -13.67 5.84
CA CYS A 65 -7.67 -12.46 6.02
C CYS A 65 -8.26 -11.33 5.20
N ILE A 66 -8.41 -10.17 5.82
CA ILE A 66 -8.83 -8.94 5.16
C ILE A 66 -7.74 -7.89 5.34
N GLY A 67 -7.12 -7.48 4.25
CA GLY A 67 -6.21 -6.35 4.19
C GLY A 67 -6.88 -5.15 3.54
N SER A 68 -6.83 -4.00 4.19
CA SER A 68 -7.40 -2.77 3.68
C SER A 68 -6.68 -1.55 4.23
N ALA A 69 -6.60 -0.50 3.44
CA ALA A 69 -6.20 0.80 3.96
C ALA A 69 -7.14 1.20 5.10
N GLY A 70 -6.58 1.67 6.21
CA GLY A 70 -7.36 1.99 7.40
C GLY A 70 -7.45 0.88 8.44
N LEU A 71 -7.27 -0.40 8.09
CA LEU A 71 -7.23 -1.50 9.05
C LEU A 71 -5.89 -1.63 9.81
N GLY A 72 -5.03 -0.64 9.72
CA GLY A 72 -3.81 -0.57 10.53
C GLY A 72 -4.02 -0.15 12.00
N ARG A 73 -5.24 0.31 12.37
CA ARG A 73 -5.57 0.81 13.71
C ARG A 73 -6.65 -0.04 14.36
N GLU A 74 -6.59 -0.19 15.70
CA GLU A 74 -7.55 -1.04 16.41
C GLU A 74 -9.00 -0.55 16.34
N ARG A 75 -9.23 0.76 16.33
CA ARG A 75 -10.59 1.31 16.24
C ARG A 75 -11.32 0.84 14.97
N GLU A 76 -10.67 0.92 13.84
CA GLU A 76 -11.22 0.49 12.56
C GLU A 76 -11.40 -1.03 12.51
N LYS A 77 -10.49 -1.79 13.12
CA LYS A 77 -10.62 -3.25 13.24
C LYS A 77 -11.83 -3.66 14.07
N VAL A 78 -12.13 -2.95 15.16
CA VAL A 78 -13.33 -3.23 15.97
C VAL A 78 -14.60 -3.05 15.14
N LEU A 79 -14.74 -1.92 14.45
CA LEU A 79 -15.89 -1.67 13.56
C LEU A 79 -16.02 -2.74 12.48
N PHE A 80 -14.92 -3.17 11.89
CA PHE A 80 -14.92 -4.20 10.85
C PHE A 80 -15.30 -5.58 11.42
N ARG A 81 -14.83 -5.94 12.61
CA ARG A 81 -15.23 -7.17 13.32
C ARG A 81 -16.73 -7.22 13.56
N ASP A 82 -17.33 -6.10 13.98
CA ASP A 82 -18.77 -6.00 14.20
C ASP A 82 -19.55 -6.25 12.90
N MET A 83 -19.12 -5.69 11.78
CA MET A 83 -19.73 -5.96 10.48
C MET A 83 -19.62 -7.43 10.06
N LEU A 84 -18.47 -8.06 10.33
CA LEU A 84 -18.21 -9.45 9.97
C LEU A 84 -18.93 -10.46 10.85
N SER A 85 -19.23 -10.11 12.10
CA SER A 85 -19.83 -11.03 13.07
C SER A 85 -21.18 -11.60 12.63
N SER A 86 -21.97 -10.79 11.94
CA SER A 86 -23.26 -11.23 11.36
C SER A 86 -23.11 -11.94 10.00
N LEU A 87 -22.06 -11.60 9.25
CA LEU A 87 -21.83 -12.11 7.90
C LEU A 87 -21.09 -13.45 7.90
N LEU A 88 -20.13 -13.59 8.80
CA LEU A 88 -19.25 -14.74 8.93
C LEU A 88 -19.24 -15.27 10.40
N PRO A 89 -20.38 -15.75 10.90
CA PRO A 89 -20.45 -16.22 12.28
C PRO A 89 -19.44 -17.37 12.51
N SER A 90 -18.66 -17.24 13.59
CA SER A 90 -17.67 -18.26 14.01
C SER A 90 -16.48 -18.48 13.06
N VAL A 91 -16.34 -17.69 12.00
CA VAL A 91 -15.15 -17.74 11.12
C VAL A 91 -14.06 -16.84 11.69
N PRO A 92 -12.87 -17.37 12.01
CA PRO A 92 -11.76 -16.54 12.46
C PRO A 92 -11.20 -15.70 11.31
N VAL A 93 -11.10 -14.38 11.50
CA VAL A 93 -10.61 -13.45 10.48
C VAL A 93 -9.47 -12.61 11.02
N TYR A 94 -8.37 -12.60 10.28
CA TYR A 94 -7.25 -11.71 10.52
C TYR A 94 -7.46 -10.39 9.76
N LEU A 95 -7.44 -9.28 10.49
CA LEU A 95 -7.57 -7.94 9.94
C LEU A 95 -6.22 -7.22 9.95
N CYS A 96 -5.78 -6.71 8.82
CA CYS A 96 -4.50 -6.04 8.68
C CYS A 96 -4.56 -4.90 7.64
N SER A 97 -3.45 -4.16 7.50
CA SER A 97 -3.32 -3.13 6.48
C SER A 97 -3.17 -3.73 5.07
N ASP A 98 -3.51 -2.94 4.07
CA ASP A 98 -3.21 -3.22 2.66
C ASP A 98 -1.70 -3.41 2.41
N GLY A 99 -0.86 -2.65 3.11
CA GLY A 99 0.60 -2.80 3.04
C GLY A 99 1.11 -4.16 3.52
N GLU A 100 0.51 -4.75 4.56
CA GLU A 100 0.91 -6.07 5.06
C GLU A 100 0.61 -7.18 4.05
N ILE A 101 -0.58 -7.18 3.46
CA ILE A 101 -0.92 -8.19 2.44
C ILE A 101 -0.09 -8.02 1.16
N LEU A 102 0.25 -6.77 0.80
CA LEU A 102 1.14 -6.47 -0.32
C LEU A 102 2.56 -7.01 -0.06
N LEU A 103 3.11 -6.79 1.14
CA LEU A 103 4.40 -7.30 1.54
C LEU A 103 4.43 -8.83 1.44
N VAL A 104 3.49 -9.50 2.09
CA VAL A 104 3.44 -10.97 2.14
C VAL A 104 3.22 -11.56 0.75
N GLY A 105 2.33 -11.00 -0.05
CA GLY A 105 2.08 -11.44 -1.42
C GLY A 105 3.27 -11.20 -2.35
N GLY A 106 3.83 -10.01 -2.30
CA GLY A 106 4.96 -9.63 -3.13
C GLY A 106 6.22 -10.44 -2.85
N LEU A 107 6.48 -10.77 -1.59
CA LEU A 107 7.59 -11.65 -1.20
C LEU A 107 7.26 -13.14 -1.35
N ALA A 108 5.99 -13.51 -1.50
CA ALA A 108 5.50 -14.87 -1.33
C ALA A 108 6.04 -15.51 -0.05
N GLY A 109 6.09 -14.75 1.03
CA GLY A 109 6.70 -15.11 2.30
C GLY A 109 6.26 -14.22 3.44
N LEU A 110 6.55 -14.65 4.68
CA LEU A 110 6.03 -14.03 5.89
C LEU A 110 6.95 -12.96 6.48
N GLU A 111 8.18 -12.83 6.00
CA GLU A 111 9.13 -11.82 6.48
C GLU A 111 9.84 -11.09 5.34
N GLY A 112 10.23 -9.86 5.61
CA GLY A 112 10.98 -8.99 4.72
C GLY A 112 10.44 -7.56 4.72
N TYR A 113 10.62 -6.87 3.59
CA TYR A 113 10.42 -5.43 3.47
C TYR A 113 9.54 -5.08 2.28
N ALA A 114 8.75 -4.03 2.42
CA ALA A 114 8.01 -3.42 1.33
C ALA A 114 8.14 -1.88 1.38
N LEU A 115 8.23 -1.27 0.22
CA LEU A 115 8.16 0.18 0.04
C LEU A 115 7.09 0.49 -1.00
N ILE A 116 6.18 1.37 -0.62
CA ILE A 116 5.11 1.85 -1.50
C ILE A 116 5.34 3.33 -1.75
N SER A 117 5.37 3.73 -3.01
CA SER A 117 5.31 5.13 -3.42
C SER A 117 4.41 5.29 -4.64
N GLY A 118 3.22 5.80 -4.37
CA GLY A 118 2.21 6.20 -5.34
C GLY A 118 1.77 7.62 -5.04
N THR A 119 0.48 7.84 -4.83
CA THR A 119 -0.04 9.14 -4.37
C THR A 119 0.48 9.51 -2.97
N GLY A 120 0.69 8.54 -2.11
CA GLY A 120 1.38 8.65 -0.82
C GLY A 120 2.58 7.72 -0.75
N SER A 121 3.30 7.70 0.38
CA SER A 121 4.45 6.82 0.58
C SER A 121 4.48 6.19 1.97
N LEU A 122 5.04 4.97 2.03
CA LEU A 122 5.10 4.20 3.26
C LEU A 122 6.07 3.02 3.07
N ALA A 123 6.86 2.74 4.10
CA ALA A 123 7.63 1.50 4.19
C ALA A 123 7.11 0.61 5.32
N LEU A 124 7.24 -0.68 5.13
CA LEU A 124 6.90 -1.73 6.09
C LEU A 124 8.01 -2.75 6.18
N SER A 125 8.20 -3.30 7.38
CA SER A 125 8.89 -4.58 7.56
C SER A 125 8.05 -5.51 8.41
N ARG A 126 8.14 -6.81 8.12
CA ARG A 126 7.45 -7.86 8.84
C ARG A 126 8.45 -8.96 9.22
N SER A 127 8.48 -9.29 10.50
CA SER A 127 9.26 -10.43 11.02
C SER A 127 8.45 -11.72 10.90
N SER A 128 9.13 -12.87 10.98
CA SER A 128 8.49 -14.19 10.89
C SER A 128 7.46 -14.45 12.00
N ASP A 129 7.59 -13.81 13.15
CA ASP A 129 6.61 -13.86 14.25
C ASP A 129 5.36 -12.98 14.01
N GLY A 130 5.33 -12.22 12.93
CA GLY A 130 4.25 -11.30 12.57
C GLY A 130 4.42 -9.87 13.10
N SER A 131 5.51 -9.57 13.80
CA SER A 131 5.80 -8.20 14.25
C SER A 131 6.03 -7.29 13.05
N LEU A 132 5.44 -6.09 13.11
CA LEU A 132 5.51 -5.09 12.05
C LEU A 132 6.25 -3.84 12.53
N LYS A 133 7.09 -3.28 11.65
CA LYS A 133 7.53 -1.88 11.73
C LYS A 133 6.98 -1.12 10.54
N ARG A 134 6.64 0.14 10.76
CA ARG A 134 6.13 1.04 9.74
C ARG A 134 6.83 2.38 9.81
N ALA A 135 7.15 2.96 8.65
CA ALA A 135 7.63 4.32 8.49
C ALA A 135 6.84 5.04 7.42
N GLY A 136 6.47 6.30 7.68
CA GLY A 136 5.63 7.08 6.78
C GLY A 136 4.13 6.74 6.86
N GLY A 137 3.39 7.14 5.83
CA GLY A 137 1.95 6.90 5.76
C GLY A 137 1.11 7.74 6.72
N TYR A 138 1.58 8.93 7.08
CA TYR A 138 0.85 9.89 7.92
C TYR A 138 -0.03 10.88 7.11
N GLY A 139 -0.14 10.64 5.81
CA GLY A 139 -0.85 11.53 4.89
C GLY A 139 -0.01 12.71 4.41
N TYR A 140 -0.49 13.38 3.37
CA TYR A 140 0.29 14.38 2.63
C TYR A 140 0.63 15.66 3.41
N MET A 141 -0.11 15.98 4.46
CA MET A 141 0.17 17.16 5.30
C MET A 141 1.29 16.92 6.32
N LEU A 142 1.49 15.67 6.75
CA LEU A 142 2.43 15.30 7.80
C LEU A 142 3.55 14.36 7.30
N GLY A 143 3.45 13.85 6.08
CA GLY A 143 4.34 12.85 5.54
C GLY A 143 4.22 12.72 4.02
N ASP A 144 4.20 11.46 3.55
CA ASP A 144 4.17 11.08 2.14
C ASP A 144 5.40 11.56 1.33
N GLU A 145 6.54 11.73 1.99
CA GLU A 145 7.80 12.15 1.38
C GLU A 145 8.23 11.13 0.31
N GLY A 146 8.63 11.64 -0.84
CA GLY A 146 9.01 10.83 -1.99
C GLY A 146 7.83 10.26 -2.79
N SER A 147 6.59 10.57 -2.45
CA SER A 147 5.39 10.22 -3.22
C SER A 147 5.17 11.15 -4.43
N ALA A 148 4.26 10.77 -5.31
CA ALA A 148 3.86 11.61 -6.44
C ALA A 148 3.29 12.96 -5.97
N TYR A 149 2.47 12.97 -4.92
CA TYR A 149 1.99 14.21 -4.32
C TYR A 149 3.15 15.08 -3.84
N TRP A 150 4.07 14.50 -3.07
CA TRP A 150 5.22 15.23 -2.53
C TRP A 150 6.10 15.83 -3.64
N ILE A 151 6.42 15.05 -4.67
CA ILE A 151 7.20 15.50 -5.84
C ILE A 151 6.50 16.69 -6.51
N ALA A 152 5.23 16.58 -6.80
CA ALA A 152 4.44 17.64 -7.44
C ALA A 152 4.31 18.89 -6.55
N HIS A 153 4.06 18.70 -5.26
CA HIS A 153 3.99 19.78 -4.29
C HIS A 153 5.32 20.52 -4.15
N GLN A 154 6.44 19.79 -4.11
CA GLN A 154 7.78 20.40 -4.13
C GLN A 154 8.02 21.19 -5.43
N ALA A 155 7.59 20.64 -6.57
CA ALA A 155 7.73 21.34 -7.85
C ALA A 155 6.94 22.65 -7.88
N LEU A 156 5.69 22.66 -7.45
CA LEU A 156 4.88 23.88 -7.34
C LEU A 156 5.54 24.90 -6.40
N ARG A 157 5.82 24.48 -5.18
CA ARG A 157 6.41 25.35 -4.15
C ARG A 157 7.76 25.92 -4.55
N ARG A 158 8.65 25.09 -5.06
CA ARG A 158 10.03 25.48 -5.39
C ARG A 158 10.10 26.26 -6.70
N SER A 159 9.20 26.03 -7.66
CA SER A 159 9.11 26.85 -8.87
C SER A 159 8.68 28.28 -8.56
N LEU A 160 7.75 28.47 -7.60
CA LEU A 160 7.41 29.83 -7.10
C LEU A 160 8.61 30.51 -6.44
N ARG A 161 9.38 29.76 -5.64
CA ARG A 161 10.62 30.27 -5.02
C ARG A 161 11.68 30.62 -6.06
N SER A 162 11.79 29.82 -7.13
CA SER A 162 12.69 30.09 -8.25
C SER A 162 12.30 31.39 -8.98
N LEU A 163 11.00 31.62 -9.19
CA LEU A 163 10.48 32.87 -9.77
C LEU A 163 10.90 34.11 -8.96
N GLU A 164 11.04 33.96 -7.66
CA GLU A 164 11.48 34.99 -6.72
C GLU A 164 13.01 34.98 -6.48
N SER A 165 13.76 34.24 -7.25
CA SER A 165 15.24 34.06 -7.09
C SER A 165 15.68 33.50 -5.73
N ARG A 166 14.82 32.68 -5.10
CA ARG A 166 15.06 32.05 -3.78
C ARG A 166 15.35 30.54 -3.87
N ASP A 167 15.44 30.00 -5.07
CA ASP A 167 15.74 28.57 -5.32
C ASP A 167 16.49 28.42 -6.66
N LEU A 168 16.84 27.19 -7.00
CA LEU A 168 17.43 26.85 -8.30
C LEU A 168 16.53 27.32 -9.45
N ASN A 169 17.16 27.78 -10.53
CA ASN A 169 16.43 28.21 -11.71
C ASN A 169 15.74 27.02 -12.38
N THR A 170 14.51 27.24 -12.84
CA THR A 170 13.69 26.24 -13.51
C THR A 170 12.75 26.86 -14.53
N HIS A 171 12.38 26.06 -15.53
CA HIS A 171 11.37 26.38 -16.53
C HIS A 171 10.04 25.60 -16.32
N MET A 172 9.87 24.91 -15.18
CA MET A 172 8.70 24.05 -14.92
C MET A 172 7.40 24.83 -14.72
N LEU A 173 7.45 26.06 -14.17
CA LEU A 173 6.24 26.76 -13.69
C LEU A 173 5.14 26.91 -14.75
N PRO A 174 5.42 27.33 -16.00
CA PRO A 174 4.38 27.41 -17.03
C PRO A 174 3.67 26.09 -17.30
N SER A 175 4.41 25.00 -17.40
CA SER A 175 3.84 23.65 -17.62
C SER A 175 3.06 23.15 -16.42
N LEU A 176 3.50 23.45 -15.20
CA LEU A 176 2.77 23.12 -13.97
C LEU A 176 1.44 23.88 -13.89
N LEU A 177 1.43 25.17 -14.27
CA LEU A 177 0.20 25.98 -14.35
C LEU A 177 -0.77 25.40 -15.39
N GLU A 178 -0.27 25.06 -16.57
CA GLU A 178 -1.07 24.42 -17.61
C GLU A 178 -1.67 23.09 -17.13
N GLY A 179 -0.89 22.29 -16.43
CA GLY A 179 -1.35 21.04 -15.81
C GLY A 179 -2.45 21.23 -14.76
N CYS A 180 -2.52 22.42 -14.14
CA CYS A 180 -3.61 22.83 -13.25
C CYS A 180 -4.76 23.54 -13.98
N SER A 181 -4.69 23.74 -15.30
CA SER A 181 -5.60 24.58 -16.07
C SER A 181 -5.61 26.05 -15.61
N LEU A 182 -4.45 26.55 -15.19
CA LEU A 182 -4.23 27.92 -14.71
C LEU A 182 -3.30 28.67 -15.67
N SER A 183 -3.42 30.00 -15.69
CA SER A 183 -2.58 30.89 -16.50
C SER A 183 -1.65 31.79 -15.68
N LYS A 184 -1.93 31.98 -14.40
CA LYS A 184 -1.18 32.86 -13.51
C LYS A 184 -0.74 32.14 -12.23
N ALA A 185 0.44 32.48 -11.75
CA ALA A 185 0.99 31.92 -10.52
C ALA A 185 0.13 32.21 -9.29
N GLU A 186 -0.50 33.40 -9.23
CA GLU A 186 -1.36 33.77 -8.10
C GLU A 186 -2.60 32.86 -7.96
N ASP A 187 -3.09 32.31 -9.06
CA ASP A 187 -4.27 31.45 -9.07
C ASP A 187 -3.99 30.08 -8.37
N LEU A 188 -2.71 29.71 -8.22
CA LEU A 188 -2.31 28.52 -7.46
C LEU A 188 -2.78 28.57 -6.00
N ILE A 189 -2.91 29.75 -5.41
CA ILE A 189 -3.35 29.90 -4.02
C ILE A 189 -4.74 29.28 -3.86
N ALA A 190 -5.71 29.77 -4.63
CA ALA A 190 -7.08 29.26 -4.56
C ALA A 190 -7.18 27.79 -5.01
N TYR A 191 -6.44 27.42 -6.05
CA TYR A 191 -6.44 26.07 -6.58
C TYR A 191 -5.94 25.04 -5.54
N VAL A 192 -4.76 25.27 -4.97
CA VAL A 192 -4.14 24.30 -4.03
C VAL A 192 -4.87 24.26 -2.69
N HIS A 193 -5.34 25.42 -2.18
CA HIS A 193 -5.98 25.48 -0.87
C HIS A 193 -7.45 25.09 -0.86
N HIS A 194 -8.18 25.25 -1.97
CA HIS A 194 -9.63 25.13 -1.96
C HIS A 194 -10.24 24.26 -3.05
N GLN A 195 -9.52 23.94 -4.12
CA GLN A 195 -10.09 23.27 -5.29
C GLN A 195 -9.48 21.90 -5.55
N ALA A 196 -8.14 21.79 -5.49
CA ALA A 196 -7.44 20.58 -5.86
C ALA A 196 -7.55 19.50 -4.77
N THR A 197 -7.79 18.28 -5.21
CA THR A 197 -7.60 17.12 -4.37
C THR A 197 -6.11 16.71 -4.32
N LYS A 198 -5.76 15.86 -3.37
CA LYS A 198 -4.43 15.23 -3.32
C LYS A 198 -4.06 14.56 -4.65
N ALA A 199 -5.01 13.86 -5.27
CA ALA A 199 -4.81 13.19 -6.55
C ALA A 199 -4.58 14.16 -7.70
N ASP A 200 -5.26 15.32 -7.72
CA ASP A 200 -5.09 16.33 -8.74
C ASP A 200 -3.67 16.91 -8.73
N ILE A 201 -3.12 17.15 -7.56
CA ILE A 201 -1.73 17.62 -7.41
C ILE A 201 -0.75 16.52 -7.79
N ALA A 202 -0.96 15.29 -7.33
CA ALA A 202 -0.09 14.15 -7.61
C ALA A 202 0.07 13.89 -9.14
N LYS A 203 -0.94 14.18 -9.93
CA LYS A 203 -0.90 14.04 -11.40
C LYS A 203 0.16 14.90 -12.09
N LEU A 204 0.67 15.93 -11.41
CA LEU A 204 1.72 16.79 -11.94
C LEU A 204 3.12 16.18 -11.83
N ALA A 205 3.32 15.14 -11.03
CA ALA A 205 4.62 14.53 -10.80
C ALA A 205 5.34 14.07 -12.09
N PRO A 206 4.67 13.48 -13.09
CA PRO A 206 5.31 13.12 -14.35
C PRO A 206 5.92 14.31 -15.12
N LEU A 207 5.40 15.52 -14.97
CA LEU A 207 5.99 16.73 -15.57
C LEU A 207 7.39 16.99 -15.01
N VAL A 208 7.60 16.79 -13.70
CA VAL A 208 8.90 16.97 -13.08
C VAL A 208 9.93 16.02 -13.70
N THR A 209 9.53 14.78 -13.96
CA THR A 209 10.38 13.78 -14.62
C THR A 209 10.75 14.18 -16.05
N VAL A 210 9.81 14.76 -16.80
CA VAL A 210 10.08 15.28 -18.16
C VAL A 210 11.17 16.35 -18.10
N PHE A 211 11.01 17.35 -17.25
CA PHE A 211 11.98 18.44 -17.09
C PHE A 211 13.34 17.95 -16.55
N ALA A 212 13.35 16.97 -15.65
CA ALA A 212 14.59 16.37 -15.17
C ALA A 212 15.39 15.71 -16.31
N LYS A 213 14.71 15.00 -17.21
CA LYS A 213 15.34 14.41 -18.41
C LYS A 213 15.88 15.46 -19.38
N GLU A 214 15.28 16.62 -19.43
CA GLU A 214 15.74 17.77 -20.23
C GLU A 214 16.89 18.55 -19.56
N GLY A 215 17.31 18.16 -18.38
CA GLY A 215 18.44 18.75 -17.66
C GLY A 215 18.06 19.90 -16.72
N ASP A 216 16.80 20.10 -16.42
CA ASP A 216 16.35 21.11 -15.43
C ASP A 216 16.92 20.78 -14.06
N LEU A 217 17.68 21.72 -13.50
CA LEU A 217 18.40 21.51 -12.23
C LEU A 217 17.48 21.34 -11.04
N LEU A 218 16.40 22.10 -10.97
CA LEU A 218 15.45 22.01 -9.87
C LEU A 218 14.68 20.69 -9.93
N ALA A 219 14.23 20.28 -11.12
CA ALA A 219 13.55 19.02 -11.31
C ALA A 219 14.43 17.83 -10.89
N ASN A 220 15.69 17.82 -11.31
CA ASN A 220 16.66 16.77 -10.90
C ASN A 220 16.89 16.75 -9.38
N ASP A 221 17.00 17.91 -8.74
CA ASP A 221 17.17 18.00 -7.30
C ASP A 221 15.94 17.48 -6.54
N ILE A 222 14.73 17.81 -7.00
CA ILE A 222 13.48 17.30 -6.40
C ILE A 222 13.41 15.77 -6.46
N LEU A 223 13.72 15.19 -7.63
CA LEU A 223 13.65 13.73 -7.79
C LEU A 223 14.74 13.00 -7.00
N LEU A 224 15.93 13.58 -6.88
CA LEU A 224 16.98 13.04 -6.00
C LEU A 224 16.57 13.12 -4.52
N CYS A 225 15.99 14.23 -4.09
CA CYS A 225 15.46 14.35 -2.73
C CYS A 225 14.35 13.31 -2.47
N ALA A 226 13.44 13.11 -3.44
CA ALA A 226 12.41 12.10 -3.34
C ALA A 226 12.99 10.69 -3.16
N ALA A 227 14.01 10.34 -3.94
CA ALA A 227 14.70 9.06 -3.83
C ALA A 227 15.35 8.87 -2.44
N LYS A 228 16.00 9.91 -1.91
CA LYS A 228 16.61 9.88 -0.57
C LYS A 228 15.60 9.74 0.55
N GLU A 229 14.45 10.40 0.46
CA GLU A 229 13.35 10.25 1.42
C GLU A 229 12.79 8.81 1.41
N LEU A 230 12.62 8.21 0.23
CA LEU A 230 12.21 6.83 0.11
C LEU A 230 13.22 5.85 0.71
N VAL A 231 14.53 6.11 0.54
CA VAL A 231 15.59 5.33 1.21
C VAL A 231 15.51 5.48 2.72
N ALA A 232 15.28 6.69 3.23
CA ALA A 232 15.13 6.94 4.66
C ALA A 232 13.96 6.15 5.28
N LEU A 233 12.85 6.00 4.57
CA LEU A 233 11.74 5.15 4.99
C LEU A 233 12.18 3.68 5.13
N VAL A 234 12.90 3.15 4.15
CA VAL A 234 13.38 1.75 4.19
C VAL A 234 14.40 1.53 5.31
N VAL A 235 15.30 2.50 5.55
CA VAL A 235 16.26 2.46 6.66
C VAL A 235 15.51 2.42 8.00
N SER A 236 14.47 3.22 8.16
CA SER A 236 13.69 3.32 9.40
C SER A 236 13.01 2.03 9.81
N VAL A 237 12.66 1.16 8.86
CA VAL A 237 11.99 -0.12 9.15
C VAL A 237 12.95 -1.30 9.25
N GLN A 238 14.27 -1.07 9.17
CA GLN A 238 15.24 -2.14 9.34
C GLN A 238 15.08 -2.84 10.68
N ASN A 239 15.14 -4.18 10.66
CA ASN A 239 14.98 -5.02 11.83
C ASN A 239 15.97 -6.18 11.79
N PRO A 240 16.89 -6.29 12.76
CA PRO A 240 17.88 -7.37 12.81
C PRO A 240 17.26 -8.78 12.89
N ALA A 241 16.04 -8.89 13.41
CA ALA A 241 15.31 -10.17 13.49
C ALA A 241 14.84 -10.70 12.12
N ILE A 242 14.85 -9.84 11.09
CA ILE A 242 14.47 -10.25 9.73
C ILE A 242 15.69 -10.78 9.00
N THR A 243 15.65 -12.07 8.66
CA THR A 243 16.75 -12.75 7.95
C THR A 243 16.62 -12.62 6.43
N ALA A 244 15.39 -12.56 5.92
CA ALA A 244 15.10 -12.36 4.50
C ALA A 244 15.41 -10.91 4.10
N LYS A 245 16.56 -10.69 3.47
CA LYS A 245 17.00 -9.38 3.00
C LYS A 245 16.41 -9.07 1.61
N GLU A 246 15.10 -9.09 1.52
CA GLU A 246 14.33 -8.84 0.29
C GLU A 246 13.36 -7.68 0.48
N LEU A 247 13.32 -6.80 -0.51
CA LEU A 247 12.46 -5.63 -0.58
C LEU A 247 11.60 -5.69 -1.84
N VAL A 248 10.30 -5.65 -1.66
CA VAL A 248 9.35 -5.48 -2.77
C VAL A 248 8.94 -4.01 -2.88
N LEU A 249 8.88 -3.50 -4.10
CA LEU A 249 8.49 -2.12 -4.41
C LEU A 249 7.11 -2.11 -5.05
N ALA A 250 6.30 -1.11 -4.68
CA ALA A 250 4.98 -0.89 -5.26
C ALA A 250 4.66 0.61 -5.37
N GLY A 251 3.64 0.91 -6.16
CA GLY A 251 3.16 2.27 -6.42
C GLY A 251 3.77 2.92 -7.66
N GLY A 252 3.00 3.81 -8.27
CA GLY A 252 3.29 4.37 -9.59
C GLY A 252 4.63 5.07 -9.71
N VAL A 253 5.13 5.71 -8.64
CA VAL A 253 6.45 6.36 -8.66
C VAL A 253 7.57 5.33 -8.81
N LEU A 254 7.52 4.22 -8.06
CA LEU A 254 8.55 3.19 -8.11
C LEU A 254 8.40 2.23 -9.30
N GLU A 255 7.20 2.04 -9.81
CA GLU A 255 6.93 1.12 -10.91
C GLU A 255 7.06 1.77 -12.29
N LYS A 256 6.76 3.08 -12.40
CA LYS A 256 6.60 3.76 -13.70
C LYS A 256 7.56 4.93 -13.92
N ASP A 257 8.07 5.58 -12.86
CA ASP A 257 8.94 6.74 -13.03
C ASP A 257 10.36 6.30 -13.43
N PRO A 258 10.84 6.69 -14.61
CA PRO A 258 12.13 6.23 -15.14
C PRO A 258 13.33 6.95 -14.53
N VAL A 259 13.14 7.97 -13.70
CA VAL A 259 14.20 8.74 -13.06
C VAL A 259 14.28 8.42 -11.56
N VAL A 260 13.15 8.45 -10.84
CA VAL A 260 13.14 8.21 -9.38
C VAL A 260 13.59 6.79 -9.06
N ARG A 261 13.10 5.79 -9.79
CA ARG A 261 13.43 4.38 -9.51
C ARG A 261 14.93 4.11 -9.57
N PRO A 262 15.68 4.46 -10.61
CA PRO A 262 17.12 4.27 -10.67
C PRO A 262 17.87 5.06 -9.58
N LEU A 263 17.47 6.30 -9.29
CA LEU A 263 18.05 7.10 -8.21
C LEU A 263 17.84 6.44 -6.84
N PHE A 264 16.65 5.93 -6.59
CA PHE A 264 16.33 5.19 -5.38
C PHE A 264 17.23 3.94 -5.23
N GLU A 265 17.38 3.15 -6.28
CA GLU A 265 18.20 1.94 -6.27
C GLU A 265 19.68 2.27 -6.00
N GLU A 266 20.21 3.35 -6.61
CA GLU A 266 21.56 3.81 -6.39
C GLU A 266 21.78 4.27 -4.95
N GLU A 267 20.90 5.12 -4.41
CA GLU A 267 20.99 5.62 -3.03
C GLU A 267 20.81 4.50 -2.00
N LEU A 268 19.89 3.55 -2.25
CA LEU A 268 19.67 2.39 -1.36
C LEU A 268 20.93 1.52 -1.27
N LYS A 269 21.60 1.27 -2.39
CA LYS A 269 22.80 0.45 -2.46
C LYS A 269 23.96 1.04 -1.65
N LYS A 270 24.02 2.37 -1.51
CA LYS A 270 25.04 3.04 -0.71
C LYS A 270 24.90 2.77 0.80
N VAL A 271 23.67 2.61 1.29
CA VAL A 271 23.37 2.50 2.73
C VAL A 271 22.94 1.10 3.17
N LEU A 272 22.31 0.33 2.31
CA LEU A 272 21.84 -1.04 2.57
C LEU A 272 22.23 -1.99 1.42
N PRO A 273 23.53 -2.21 1.19
CA PRO A 273 23.98 -2.98 0.03
C PRO A 273 23.53 -4.45 0.03
N GLU A 274 23.22 -5.00 1.21
CA GLU A 274 22.73 -6.37 1.36
C GLU A 274 21.22 -6.55 1.05
N LEU A 275 20.46 -5.45 1.03
CA LEU A 275 19.03 -5.49 0.79
C LEU A 275 18.74 -5.61 -0.71
N ARG A 276 18.13 -6.71 -1.11
CA ARG A 276 17.85 -6.99 -2.52
C ARG A 276 16.45 -6.55 -2.90
N ILE A 277 16.35 -5.70 -3.91
CA ILE A 277 15.06 -5.39 -4.55
C ILE A 277 14.65 -6.58 -5.41
N ILE A 278 13.46 -7.10 -5.20
CA ILE A 278 12.91 -8.21 -5.97
C ILE A 278 11.67 -7.80 -6.75
N LYS A 279 11.43 -8.47 -7.86
CA LYS A 279 10.14 -8.42 -8.53
C LYS A 279 9.09 -9.12 -7.68
N ALA A 280 7.90 -8.54 -7.53
CA ALA A 280 6.81 -9.17 -6.80
C ALA A 280 6.51 -10.58 -7.35
N ARG A 281 6.47 -11.55 -6.44
CA ARG A 281 6.19 -12.97 -6.76
C ARG A 281 4.70 -13.28 -6.78
N GLY A 282 3.90 -12.43 -6.13
CA GLY A 282 2.45 -12.55 -6.06
C GLY A 282 1.78 -11.20 -5.81
N THR A 283 0.46 -11.20 -5.79
CA THR A 283 -0.37 -10.02 -5.55
C THR A 283 -0.66 -9.83 -4.06
N ALA A 284 -1.21 -8.66 -3.70
CA ALA A 284 -1.72 -8.42 -2.35
C ALA A 284 -2.82 -9.44 -1.95
N LEU A 285 -3.64 -9.84 -2.90
CA LEU A 285 -4.67 -10.86 -2.68
C LEU A 285 -4.07 -12.24 -2.34
N ASP A 286 -2.98 -12.63 -3.03
CA ASP A 286 -2.21 -13.83 -2.70
C ASP A 286 -1.64 -13.74 -1.27
N GLY A 287 -1.19 -12.57 -0.87
CA GLY A 287 -0.71 -12.29 0.49
C GLY A 287 -1.80 -12.47 1.54
N ALA A 288 -3.01 -12.00 1.27
CA ALA A 288 -4.15 -12.18 2.15
C ALA A 288 -4.49 -13.68 2.31
N CYS A 289 -4.51 -14.44 1.22
CA CYS A 289 -4.72 -15.89 1.27
C CYS A 289 -3.62 -16.61 2.07
N LEU A 290 -2.37 -16.27 1.84
CA LEU A 290 -1.24 -16.86 2.57
C LEU A 290 -1.32 -16.58 4.07
N LEU A 291 -1.67 -15.37 4.47
CA LEU A 291 -1.88 -15.00 5.88
C LEU A 291 -3.04 -15.76 6.51
N ALA A 292 -4.17 -15.91 5.81
CA ALA A 292 -5.31 -16.67 6.29
C ALA A 292 -4.94 -18.12 6.59
N ILE A 293 -4.29 -18.78 5.63
CA ILE A 293 -3.85 -20.17 5.78
C ILE A 293 -2.85 -20.30 6.93
N THR A 294 -1.83 -19.44 6.96
CA THR A 294 -0.77 -19.52 7.97
C THR A 294 -1.31 -19.33 9.38
N LYS A 295 -2.26 -18.41 9.56
CA LYS A 295 -2.81 -18.14 10.90
C LYS A 295 -3.81 -19.18 11.39
N PHE A 296 -4.55 -19.82 10.50
CA PHE A 296 -5.71 -20.62 10.93
C PHE A 296 -5.63 -22.11 10.55
N ARG A 297 -4.65 -22.53 9.76
CA ARG A 297 -4.45 -23.95 9.43
C ARG A 297 -4.10 -24.81 10.65
N LEU A 298 -3.25 -24.33 11.54
CA LEU A 298 -2.80 -25.07 12.74
C LEU A 298 -3.91 -25.32 13.78
N ASN A 299 -4.95 -24.50 13.81
CA ASN A 299 -6.08 -24.70 14.74
C ASN A 299 -6.95 -25.91 14.38
N GLN A 300 -6.81 -26.48 13.19
CA GLN A 300 -7.58 -27.64 12.76
C GLN A 300 -6.89 -28.97 13.08
N ASP A 301 -5.56 -29.03 13.06
CA ASP A 301 -4.82 -30.23 13.42
C ASP A 301 -4.95 -30.55 14.93
N SER A 302 -5.06 -29.52 15.76
CA SER A 302 -5.32 -29.68 17.21
C SER A 302 -6.74 -30.13 17.54
N SER A 303 -7.75 -29.71 16.77
CA SER A 303 -9.14 -30.17 16.98
C SER A 303 -9.38 -31.61 16.51
N LEU A 304 -8.70 -32.04 15.46
CA LEU A 304 -8.75 -33.40 14.96
C LEU A 304 -8.04 -34.39 15.89
N SER A 305 -6.99 -33.97 16.60
CA SER A 305 -6.29 -34.79 17.59
C SER A 305 -7.09 -34.99 18.89
N MET A 306 -7.88 -33.99 19.30
CA MET A 306 -8.76 -34.11 20.48
C MET A 306 -9.96 -35.03 20.23
N HIS A 307 -10.50 -35.06 19.00
CA HIS A 307 -11.61 -35.97 18.68
C HIS A 307 -11.18 -37.44 18.53
N ARG A 308 -9.91 -37.71 18.24
CA ARG A 308 -9.39 -39.11 18.23
C ARG A 308 -9.10 -39.67 19.61
N ASN A 309 -8.81 -38.82 20.61
CA ASN A 309 -8.55 -39.22 21.98
C ASN A 309 -9.80 -39.39 22.86
N SER A 310 -10.98 -38.98 22.36
CA SER A 310 -12.26 -39.20 23.07
C SER A 310 -13.06 -40.41 22.60
N GLN A 311 -12.48 -41.24 21.72
CA GLN A 311 -13.07 -42.47 21.22
C GLN A 311 -12.21 -43.75 21.51
N MET A 312 -11.26 -43.66 22.46
CA MET A 312 -10.56 -44.82 23.01
C MET A 312 -10.98 -45.08 24.44
#